data_7499cac9c30e05996268631c77a95601
#
_entry.id   7499cac9c30e05996268631c77a95601
#
_cell.length_a   1.000
_cell.length_b   1.000
_cell.length_c   1.000
_cell.angle_alpha   90.00
_cell.angle_beta   90.00
_cell.angle_gamma   90.00
#
_symmetry.space_group_name_H-M   'P 1'
#
loop_
_entity.id
_entity.type
_entity.pdbx_description
1 polymer ?
#
loop_
_entity_poly.entity_id
_entity_poly.type
_entity_poly.pdbx_seq_one_letter_code
_entity_poly.pdbx_strand_id
1 'polypeptide(L)'
;PAWSNATFRGVVRRLGASRRRLALIDLHTGLGPCGHGEKIYMGEGDAASVARTRACFGADVTSYYDGSSTSAALSGVIYQAVLDECPAAEFTGMALEYGTLPLMTVLHALRGDQWLANHAGSPPPQRTAIKRAVRDAFYVDRADWKAMVWAQARVAALQAVKGLAR
;
A
#
# COMPACT_ATOMS: atom_id res chain seq x y z
N PRO A 1 19.13 -1.27 -8.20
CA PRO A 1 17.88 -1.41 -7.42
C PRO A 1 18.14 -1.25 -5.93
N ALA A 2 17.19 -0.68 -5.18
CA ALA A 2 17.28 -0.64 -3.73
C ALA A 2 17.26 -2.07 -3.17
N TRP A 3 17.88 -2.27 -2.00
CA TRP A 3 17.91 -3.58 -1.34
C TRP A 3 16.51 -4.18 -1.14
N SER A 4 15.54 -3.36 -0.72
CA SER A 4 14.15 -3.79 -0.53
C SER A 4 13.51 -4.31 -1.81
N ASN A 5 13.74 -3.66 -2.95
CA ASN A 5 13.24 -4.11 -4.25
C ASN A 5 13.84 -5.48 -4.63
N ALA A 6 15.15 -5.64 -4.50
CA ALA A 6 15.83 -6.90 -4.81
C ALA A 6 15.34 -8.05 -3.92
N THR A 7 15.16 -7.78 -2.61
CA THR A 7 14.65 -8.75 -1.63
C THR A 7 13.21 -9.15 -1.95
N PHE A 8 12.32 -8.17 -2.18
CA PHE A 8 10.92 -8.44 -2.50
C PHE A 8 10.80 -9.29 -3.77
N ARG A 9 11.48 -8.91 -4.86
CA ARG A 9 11.50 -9.70 -6.11
C ARG A 9 12.02 -11.13 -5.88
N GLY A 10 13.07 -11.31 -5.09
CA GLY A 10 13.59 -12.63 -4.73
C GLY A 10 12.58 -13.48 -3.98
N VAL A 11 11.85 -12.93 -3.04
CA VAL A 11 10.77 -13.61 -2.31
C VAL A 11 9.63 -14.00 -3.24
N VAL A 12 9.15 -13.06 -4.05
CA VAL A 12 8.07 -13.30 -5.03
C VAL A 12 8.44 -14.41 -6.02
N ARG A 13 9.63 -14.36 -6.61
CA ARG A 13 10.12 -15.38 -7.53
C ARG A 13 10.19 -16.77 -6.87
N ARG A 14 10.74 -16.84 -5.65
CA ARG A 14 10.93 -18.10 -4.94
C ARG A 14 9.60 -18.75 -4.55
N LEU A 15 8.62 -17.97 -4.12
CA LEU A 15 7.35 -18.47 -3.58
C LEU A 15 6.22 -18.49 -4.60
N GLY A 16 6.27 -17.59 -5.58
CA GLY A 16 5.17 -17.31 -6.50
C GLY A 16 5.32 -17.91 -7.90
N ALA A 17 6.54 -18.08 -8.42
CA ALA A 17 6.75 -18.43 -9.85
C ALA A 17 6.06 -19.72 -10.33
N SER A 18 5.83 -20.68 -9.44
CA SER A 18 5.11 -21.94 -9.74
C SER A 18 3.61 -21.90 -9.38
N ARG A 19 3.10 -20.76 -8.93
CA ARG A 19 1.71 -20.64 -8.49
C ARG A 19 0.81 -20.22 -9.65
N ARG A 20 -0.37 -20.82 -9.71
CA ARG A 20 -1.39 -20.46 -10.71
C ARG A 20 -2.09 -19.15 -10.37
N ARG A 21 -2.19 -18.82 -9.08
CA ARG A 21 -2.86 -17.62 -8.57
C ARG A 21 -2.04 -16.99 -7.47
N LEU A 22 -1.99 -15.67 -7.47
CA LEU A 22 -1.31 -14.88 -6.46
C LEU A 22 -2.22 -13.75 -5.99
N ALA A 23 -2.26 -13.52 -4.68
CA ALA A 23 -2.87 -12.35 -4.10
C ALA A 23 -1.81 -11.52 -3.38
N LEU A 24 -1.87 -10.19 -3.57
CA LEU A 24 -1.05 -9.23 -2.84
C LEU A 24 -1.96 -8.26 -2.09
N ILE A 25 -1.72 -8.10 -0.79
CA ILE A 25 -2.28 -7.03 0.02
C ILE A 25 -1.12 -6.19 0.50
N ASP A 26 -1.06 -4.94 0.07
CA ASP A 26 -0.06 -3.98 0.49
C ASP A 26 -0.68 -3.04 1.53
N LEU A 27 -0.16 -3.07 2.76
CA LEU A 27 -0.68 -2.24 3.85
C LEU A 27 0.02 -0.89 3.81
N HIS A 28 -0.70 0.13 3.41
CA HIS A 28 -0.24 1.51 3.30
C HIS A 28 -0.90 2.42 4.33
N THR A 29 -0.27 3.56 4.59
CA THR A 29 -0.81 4.57 5.51
C THR A 29 -0.52 5.98 5.01
N GLY A 30 -1.42 6.92 5.27
CA GLY A 30 -1.18 8.35 5.03
C GLY A 30 -2.33 9.09 4.34
N LEU A 31 -3.24 8.39 3.66
CA LEU A 31 -4.35 9.00 2.94
C LEU A 31 -5.69 8.55 3.48
N GLY A 32 -6.67 9.44 3.45
CA GLY A 32 -8.05 9.16 3.82
C GLY A 32 -8.39 9.48 5.28
N PRO A 33 -9.63 9.19 5.71
CA PRO A 33 -10.08 9.37 7.07
C PRO A 33 -9.32 8.47 8.05
N CYS A 34 -8.96 8.99 9.23
CA CYS A 34 -8.18 8.27 10.24
C CYS A 34 -8.79 6.89 10.57
N GLY A 35 -7.99 5.84 10.40
CA GLY A 35 -8.37 4.46 10.66
C GLY A 35 -9.24 3.78 9.59
N HIS A 36 -9.73 4.52 8.59
CA HIS A 36 -10.40 3.93 7.43
C HIS A 36 -9.37 3.39 6.45
N GLY A 37 -9.53 2.17 6.02
CA GLY A 37 -8.70 1.51 5.00
C GLY A 37 -9.40 1.52 3.64
N GLU A 38 -9.00 2.39 2.73
CA GLU A 38 -9.43 2.35 1.35
C GLU A 38 -8.80 1.15 0.64
N LYS A 39 -9.62 0.34 -0.03
CA LYS A 39 -9.16 -0.78 -0.86
C LYS A 39 -8.87 -0.27 -2.27
N ILE A 40 -7.62 0.00 -2.57
CA ILE A 40 -7.20 0.54 -3.86
C ILE A 40 -6.72 -0.60 -4.76
N TYR A 41 -7.33 -0.75 -5.92
CA TYR A 41 -6.92 -1.75 -6.92
C TYR A 41 -5.45 -1.61 -7.30
N MET A 42 -4.74 -2.73 -7.33
CA MET A 42 -3.35 -2.85 -7.79
C MET A 42 -3.27 -3.89 -8.89
N GLY A 43 -2.93 -3.46 -10.10
CA GLY A 43 -2.83 -4.33 -11.27
C GLY A 43 -2.85 -3.54 -12.56
N GLU A 44 -2.97 -4.26 -13.68
CA GLU A 44 -3.08 -3.68 -15.01
C GLU A 44 -4.46 -3.06 -15.25
N GLY A 45 -4.54 -2.12 -16.21
CA GLY A 45 -5.76 -1.33 -16.46
C GLY A 45 -6.88 -2.07 -17.20
N ASP A 46 -6.89 -3.40 -17.19
CA ASP A 46 -7.94 -4.18 -17.83
C ASP A 46 -9.15 -4.43 -16.93
N ALA A 47 -10.35 -4.38 -17.51
CA ALA A 47 -11.60 -4.50 -16.79
C ALA A 47 -11.78 -5.87 -16.10
N ALA A 48 -11.23 -6.94 -16.66
CA ALA A 48 -11.34 -8.29 -16.10
C ALA A 48 -10.56 -8.42 -14.79
N SER A 49 -9.35 -7.86 -14.73
CA SER A 49 -8.52 -7.84 -13.52
C SER A 49 -9.14 -6.98 -12.41
N VAL A 50 -9.71 -5.83 -12.76
CA VAL A 50 -10.47 -5.01 -11.81
C VAL A 50 -11.69 -5.76 -11.27
N ALA A 51 -12.47 -6.40 -12.15
CA ALA A 51 -13.64 -7.17 -11.77
C ALA A 51 -13.27 -8.36 -10.86
N ARG A 52 -12.19 -9.07 -11.17
CA ARG A 52 -11.66 -10.16 -10.35
C ARG A 52 -11.28 -9.67 -8.95
N THR A 53 -10.60 -8.53 -8.86
CA THR A 53 -10.21 -7.93 -7.57
C THR A 53 -11.45 -7.53 -6.76
N ARG A 54 -12.45 -6.93 -7.39
CA ARG A 54 -13.74 -6.62 -6.75
C ARG A 54 -14.51 -7.89 -6.31
N ALA A 55 -14.46 -8.94 -7.09
CA ALA A 55 -15.05 -10.22 -6.70
C ALA A 55 -14.34 -10.90 -5.51
N CYS A 56 -13.05 -10.63 -5.34
CA CYS A 56 -12.24 -11.13 -4.23
C CYS A 56 -12.44 -10.31 -2.96
N PHE A 57 -12.27 -8.99 -3.03
CA PHE A 57 -12.16 -8.09 -1.88
C PHE A 57 -13.40 -7.24 -1.59
N GLY A 58 -14.40 -7.26 -2.48
CA GLY A 58 -15.65 -6.51 -2.34
C GLY A 58 -15.81 -5.43 -3.41
N ALA A 59 -17.06 -5.01 -3.63
CA ALA A 59 -17.42 -4.01 -4.63
C ALA A 59 -16.91 -2.59 -4.29
N ASP A 60 -16.49 -2.38 -3.05
CA ASP A 60 -15.90 -1.16 -2.51
C ASP A 60 -14.42 -0.97 -2.88
N VAL A 61 -13.84 -1.86 -3.68
CA VAL A 61 -12.50 -1.65 -4.25
C VAL A 61 -12.53 -0.50 -5.25
N THR A 62 -11.78 0.54 -4.93
CA THR A 62 -11.59 1.74 -5.78
C THR A 62 -10.47 1.53 -6.80
N SER A 63 -10.43 2.34 -7.83
CA SER A 63 -9.40 2.29 -8.86
C SER A 63 -9.07 3.68 -9.38
N TYR A 64 -7.81 3.96 -9.59
CA TYR A 64 -7.39 5.18 -10.27
C TYR A 64 -7.70 5.16 -11.78
N TYR A 65 -7.95 3.99 -12.36
CA TYR A 65 -8.36 3.88 -13.77
C TYR A 65 -9.76 4.39 -14.05
N ASP A 66 -10.67 4.29 -13.08
CA ASP A 66 -12.05 4.79 -13.19
C ASP A 66 -12.28 6.08 -12.36
N GLY A 67 -11.23 6.59 -11.72
CA GLY A 67 -11.28 7.83 -10.94
C GLY A 67 -11.95 7.70 -9.57
N SER A 68 -12.27 6.48 -9.11
CA SER A 68 -12.92 6.26 -7.81
C SER A 68 -11.94 6.27 -6.63
N SER A 69 -10.63 6.14 -6.88
CA SER A 69 -9.60 6.11 -5.83
C SER A 69 -9.15 7.51 -5.42
N THR A 70 -8.80 7.67 -4.15
CA THR A 70 -8.08 8.86 -3.64
C THR A 70 -6.62 8.90 -4.09
N SER A 71 -6.05 7.77 -4.54
CA SER A 71 -4.69 7.68 -5.06
C SER A 71 -4.59 8.17 -6.49
N ALA A 72 -3.51 8.88 -6.80
CA ALA A 72 -3.12 9.15 -8.18
C ALA A 72 -2.51 7.92 -8.86
N ALA A 73 -2.51 7.90 -10.19
CA ALA A 73 -1.74 6.93 -10.96
C ALA A 73 -0.23 7.14 -10.72
N LEU A 74 0.46 6.08 -10.34
CA LEU A 74 1.88 6.09 -10.00
C LEU A 74 2.66 5.14 -10.91
N SER A 75 3.94 5.44 -11.11
CA SER A 75 4.90 4.54 -11.76
C SER A 75 5.85 3.92 -10.74
N GLY A 76 6.37 2.72 -11.03
CA GLY A 76 7.30 2.02 -10.14
C GLY A 76 6.66 1.41 -8.90
N VAL A 77 5.39 1.10 -8.98
CA VAL A 77 4.60 0.51 -7.90
C VAL A 77 5.00 -0.93 -7.59
N ILE A 78 4.84 -1.36 -6.35
CA ILE A 78 5.35 -2.65 -5.85
C ILE A 78 4.74 -3.85 -6.56
N TYR A 79 3.48 -3.80 -6.96
CA TYR A 79 2.81 -4.92 -7.63
C TYR A 79 3.42 -5.26 -8.99
N GLN A 80 4.06 -4.28 -9.67
CA GLN A 80 4.74 -4.54 -10.93
C GLN A 80 5.79 -5.64 -10.79
N ALA A 81 6.47 -5.71 -9.64
CA ALA A 81 7.42 -6.78 -9.38
C ALA A 81 6.76 -8.17 -9.34
N VAL A 82 5.50 -8.27 -8.91
CA VAL A 82 4.77 -9.55 -8.95
C VAL A 82 4.45 -9.95 -10.37
N LEU A 83 3.98 -9.01 -11.20
CA LEU A 83 3.68 -9.25 -12.61
C LEU A 83 4.94 -9.67 -13.38
N ASP A 84 6.06 -8.98 -13.14
CA ASP A 84 7.35 -9.26 -13.80
C ASP A 84 7.90 -10.64 -13.41
N GLU A 85 7.84 -11.02 -12.13
CA GLU A 85 8.46 -12.25 -11.62
C GLU A 85 7.55 -13.49 -11.77
N CYS A 86 6.25 -13.28 -11.91
CA CYS A 86 5.24 -14.33 -11.97
C CYS A 86 4.25 -14.13 -13.12
N PRO A 87 4.71 -13.96 -14.39
CA PRO A 87 3.84 -13.55 -15.50
C PRO A 87 2.77 -14.58 -15.89
N ALA A 88 2.94 -15.84 -15.47
CA ALA A 88 1.97 -16.91 -15.73
C ALA A 88 0.88 -17.02 -14.65
N ALA A 89 1.01 -16.29 -13.56
CA ALA A 89 0.05 -16.35 -12.47
C ALA A 89 -1.12 -15.37 -12.69
N GLU A 90 -2.34 -15.82 -12.39
CA GLU A 90 -3.48 -14.94 -12.25
C GLU A 90 -3.29 -14.07 -11.00
N PHE A 91 -3.05 -12.78 -11.21
CA PHE A 91 -2.76 -11.85 -10.14
C PHE A 91 -4.02 -11.12 -9.67
N THR A 92 -4.16 -10.98 -8.35
CA THR A 92 -5.21 -10.20 -7.69
C THR A 92 -4.57 -9.35 -6.61
N GLY A 93 -4.54 -8.03 -6.77
CA GLY A 93 -3.82 -7.13 -5.87
C GLY A 93 -4.62 -5.93 -5.42
N MET A 94 -4.43 -5.53 -4.17
CA MET A 94 -4.89 -4.23 -3.66
C MET A 94 -3.93 -3.64 -2.65
N ALA A 95 -3.85 -2.31 -2.60
CA ALA A 95 -3.39 -1.60 -1.43
C ALA A 95 -4.57 -1.42 -0.46
N LEU A 96 -4.29 -1.54 0.82
CA LEU A 96 -5.21 -1.18 1.90
C LEU A 96 -4.64 0.07 2.56
N GLU A 97 -5.10 1.23 2.09
CA GLU A 97 -4.58 2.56 2.46
C GLU A 97 -5.31 3.11 3.67
N TYR A 98 -4.61 3.18 4.81
CA TYR A 98 -5.20 3.67 6.06
C TYR A 98 -4.96 5.15 6.26
N GLY A 99 -6.04 5.90 6.48
CA GLY A 99 -5.95 7.28 6.90
C GLY A 99 -5.29 7.45 8.27
N THR A 100 -4.53 8.54 8.40
CA THR A 100 -3.79 8.91 9.62
C THR A 100 -4.13 10.32 10.08
N LEU A 101 -3.46 11.31 9.52
CA LEU A 101 -3.63 12.74 9.79
C LEU A 101 -4.24 13.46 8.58
N PRO A 102 -4.73 14.70 8.74
CA PRO A 102 -5.17 15.50 7.61
C PRO A 102 -4.09 15.60 6.52
N LEU A 103 -4.49 15.51 5.25
CA LEU A 103 -3.60 15.47 4.07
C LEU A 103 -2.51 16.55 4.12
N MET A 104 -2.86 17.80 4.45
CA MET A 104 -1.88 18.88 4.50
C MET A 104 -0.82 18.68 5.59
N THR A 105 -1.17 18.03 6.70
CA THR A 105 -0.21 17.67 7.76
C THR A 105 0.76 16.60 7.26
N VAL A 106 0.26 15.59 6.57
CA VAL A 106 1.09 14.54 5.94
C VAL A 106 2.04 15.16 4.92
N LEU A 107 1.54 16.02 4.02
CA LEU A 107 2.35 16.71 3.02
C LEU A 107 3.44 17.60 3.64
N HIS A 108 3.13 18.33 4.70
CA HIS A 108 4.13 19.15 5.41
C HIS A 108 5.21 18.29 6.06
N ALA A 109 4.84 17.13 6.63
CA ALA A 109 5.81 16.19 7.20
C ALA A 109 6.77 15.66 6.11
N LEU A 110 6.24 15.23 4.96
CA LEU A 110 7.05 14.77 3.82
C LEU A 110 7.97 15.87 3.28
N ARG A 111 7.47 17.11 3.14
CA ARG A 111 8.29 18.25 2.72
C ARG A 111 9.41 18.55 3.70
N GLY A 112 9.11 18.43 5.00
CA GLY A 112 10.13 18.58 6.05
C GLY A 112 11.24 17.52 5.91
N ASP A 113 10.88 16.28 5.66
CA ASP A 113 11.86 15.19 5.47
C ASP A 113 12.70 15.38 4.21
N GLN A 114 12.07 15.77 3.10
CA GLN A 114 12.78 16.11 1.86
C GLN A 114 13.73 17.31 2.06
N TRP A 115 13.29 18.32 2.81
CA TRP A 115 14.16 19.45 3.16
C TRP A 115 15.37 18.97 3.95
N LEU A 116 15.16 18.11 4.95
CA LEU A 116 16.21 17.55 5.79
C LEU A 116 17.25 16.74 4.98
N ALA A 117 16.79 15.99 3.97
CA ALA A 117 17.68 15.24 3.08
C ALA A 117 18.67 16.16 2.32
N ASN A 118 18.23 17.37 2.00
CA ASN A 118 19.05 18.38 1.32
C ASN A 118 19.85 19.29 2.28
N HIS A 119 19.70 19.14 3.60
CA HIS A 119 20.33 19.97 4.63
C HIS A 119 21.01 19.09 5.69
N ALA A 120 22.04 18.34 5.27
CA ALA A 120 22.74 17.37 6.11
C ALA A 120 23.34 17.99 7.41
N GLY A 121 23.67 19.27 7.39
CA GLY A 121 24.20 20.02 8.55
C GLY A 121 23.14 20.52 9.54
N SER A 122 21.87 20.14 9.40
CA SER A 122 20.81 20.59 10.31
C SER A 122 21.09 20.19 11.76
N PRO A 123 20.80 21.07 12.75
CA PRO A 123 20.99 20.77 14.17
C PRO A 123 20.24 19.52 14.62
N PRO A 124 20.80 18.71 15.54
CA PRO A 124 20.17 17.47 16.01
C PRO A 124 18.72 17.62 16.51
N PRO A 125 18.36 18.68 17.29
CA PRO A 125 16.98 18.86 17.71
C PRO A 125 15.98 19.03 16.55
N GLN A 126 16.38 19.79 15.52
CA GLN A 126 15.56 20.00 14.32
C GLN A 126 15.39 18.71 13.54
N ARG A 127 16.46 17.93 13.35
CA ARG A 127 16.42 16.60 12.70
C ARG A 127 15.44 15.68 13.41
N THR A 128 15.55 15.59 14.74
CA THR A 128 14.68 14.75 15.58
C THR A 128 13.21 15.18 15.45
N ALA A 129 12.93 16.47 15.49
CA ALA A 129 11.57 17.00 15.35
C ALA A 129 10.95 16.65 13.99
N ILE A 130 11.70 16.83 12.89
CA ILE A 130 11.24 16.48 11.53
C ILE A 130 10.99 14.98 11.39
N LYS A 131 11.94 14.14 11.82
CA LYS A 131 11.78 12.68 11.75
C LYS A 131 10.61 12.17 12.59
N ARG A 132 10.37 12.79 13.75
CA ARG A 132 9.17 12.52 14.56
C ARG A 132 7.90 12.89 13.81
N ALA A 133 7.84 14.08 13.21
CA ALA A 133 6.69 14.53 12.44
C ALA A 133 6.35 13.56 11.30
N VAL A 134 7.35 13.05 10.56
CA VAL A 134 7.14 12.04 9.51
C VAL A 134 6.62 10.74 10.10
N ARG A 135 7.22 10.22 11.16
CA ARG A 135 6.73 9.01 11.82
C ARG A 135 5.27 9.16 12.23
N ASP A 136 4.94 10.27 12.90
CA ASP A 136 3.60 10.51 13.44
C ASP A 136 2.56 10.78 12.33
N ALA A 137 3.02 11.22 11.14
CA ALA A 137 2.16 11.38 9.95
C ALA A 137 1.76 10.04 9.32
N PHE A 138 2.55 8.99 9.49
CA PHE A 138 2.30 7.66 8.88
C PHE A 138 2.00 6.56 9.90
N TYR A 139 2.15 6.83 11.18
CA TYR A 139 1.90 5.87 12.24
C TYR A 139 1.20 6.52 13.43
N VAL A 140 -0.07 6.23 13.57
CA VAL A 140 -0.85 6.72 14.72
C VAL A 140 -0.70 5.73 15.88
N ASP A 141 0.09 6.12 16.89
CA ASP A 141 0.37 5.27 18.07
C ASP A 141 -0.78 5.30 19.09
N ARG A 142 -1.98 4.89 18.66
CA ARG A 142 -3.18 4.76 19.49
C ARG A 142 -3.80 3.38 19.35
N ALA A 143 -4.33 2.85 20.43
CA ALA A 143 -4.91 1.50 20.47
C ALA A 143 -6.14 1.36 19.56
N ASP A 144 -7.00 2.38 19.48
CA ASP A 144 -8.17 2.41 18.63
C ASP A 144 -7.80 2.35 17.13
N TRP A 145 -6.82 3.16 16.70
CA TRP A 145 -6.34 3.16 15.32
C TRP A 145 -5.74 1.79 14.93
N LYS A 146 -4.90 1.23 15.80
CA LYS A 146 -4.32 -0.11 15.60
C LYS A 146 -5.39 -1.19 15.50
N ALA A 147 -6.43 -1.11 16.31
CA ALA A 147 -7.56 -2.03 16.26
C ALA A 147 -8.33 -1.92 14.93
N MET A 148 -8.56 -0.69 14.44
CA MET A 148 -9.20 -0.47 13.12
C MET A 148 -8.36 -1.03 11.98
N VAL A 149 -7.04 -0.79 11.98
CA VAL A 149 -6.11 -1.36 10.98
C VAL A 149 -6.16 -2.88 11.02
N TRP A 150 -6.01 -3.48 12.20
CA TRP A 150 -6.01 -4.93 12.35
C TRP A 150 -7.31 -5.58 11.88
N ALA A 151 -8.47 -5.02 12.28
CA ALA A 151 -9.77 -5.58 11.91
C ALA A 151 -9.96 -5.65 10.39
N GLN A 152 -9.63 -4.56 9.67
CA GLN A 152 -9.78 -4.48 8.22
C GLN A 152 -8.73 -5.34 7.49
N ALA A 153 -7.46 -5.31 7.93
CA ALA A 153 -6.40 -6.15 7.37
C ALA A 153 -6.72 -7.65 7.51
N ARG A 154 -7.27 -8.06 8.67
CA ARG A 154 -7.70 -9.44 8.89
C ARG A 154 -8.81 -9.86 7.93
N VAL A 155 -9.81 -9.02 7.73
CA VAL A 155 -10.89 -9.30 6.77
C VAL A 155 -10.32 -9.44 5.37
N ALA A 156 -9.46 -8.52 4.94
CA ALA A 156 -8.82 -8.58 3.63
C ALA A 156 -7.99 -9.87 3.45
N ALA A 157 -7.24 -10.29 4.45
CA ALA A 157 -6.47 -11.53 4.41
C ALA A 157 -7.37 -12.78 4.24
N LEU A 158 -8.49 -12.84 4.96
CA LEU A 158 -9.46 -13.93 4.82
C LEU A 158 -10.13 -13.93 3.43
N GLN A 159 -10.44 -12.75 2.88
CA GLN A 159 -10.96 -12.61 1.53
C GLN A 159 -9.95 -13.10 0.49
N ALA A 160 -8.67 -12.75 0.62
CA ALA A 160 -7.61 -13.24 -0.26
C ALA A 160 -7.50 -14.77 -0.25
N VAL A 161 -7.43 -15.38 0.94
CA VAL A 161 -7.38 -16.85 1.08
C VAL A 161 -8.58 -17.51 0.42
N LYS A 162 -9.79 -16.99 0.66
CA LYS A 162 -11.02 -17.51 0.04
C LYS A 162 -11.04 -17.31 -1.47
N GLY A 163 -10.53 -16.16 -1.96
CA GLY A 163 -10.43 -15.89 -3.39
C GLY A 163 -9.46 -16.81 -4.12
N LEU A 164 -8.33 -17.14 -3.50
CA LEU A 164 -7.32 -18.06 -4.06
C LEU A 164 -7.81 -19.53 -4.11
N ALA A 165 -8.76 -19.91 -3.27
CA ALA A 165 -9.28 -21.27 -3.20
C ALA A 165 -10.38 -21.57 -4.26
N ARG A 166 -10.84 -20.55 -4.99
CA ARG A 166 -11.84 -20.70 -6.08
C ARG A 166 -11.17 -21.07 -7.39
#